data_2782d1b1cab9d96f2b355ff9e504da3b
#
_entry.id   2782d1b1cab9d96f2b355ff9e504da3b
#
_cell.length_a   1.000
_cell.length_b   1.000
_cell.length_c   1.000
_cell.angle_alpha   90.00
_cell.angle_beta   90.00
_cell.angle_gamma   90.00
#
_symmetry.space_group_name_H-M   'P 1'
#
loop_
_entity.id
_entity.type
_entity.pdbx_description
1 polymer ?
#
loop_
_entity_poly.entity_id
_entity_poly.type
_entity_poly.pdbx_seq_one_letter_code
_entity_poly.pdbx_strand_id
1 'polypeptide(L)'
;MEEKLHDIPFVLSALYKELNSLRNKYSLVAKQKKTLLKELSFKDSLLALKEQEIKRLTRENLKLEKKLSCFELPVKNSCNSSIPASKNPIAKTSILHTRSLRKKSNLSTGGQPGHQGHTLERYPDPDVVQNHVCDYCRECGSSLSTISSTMEGTRQVIDLPVIVPLITEHRIYSRECTCGHVNKADFPADVRSRISYGPRIQAFISYTNTAQCIPYKRICQMLEECFQLKLSQGTVDNILQQTRRKSSPAYKEIRSRIALSPVVGADETGVSVNGKNQWAWVWQNRHLTYVYQGTGRGKAAIYNEFPKGLPKTILVTDRHSSYFCIPIKDHQICLAHLLRELNFLSELNKKQTWSQRFLELLQDAIHQRKIKYQDIRLYWQLLNCT
;
A
#
# COMPACT_ATOMS: atom_id res chain seq x y z
N MET A 1 -117.26 -31.54 -35.02
CA MET A 1 -116.41 -31.16 -33.84
C MET A 1 -115.72 -32.39 -33.23
N GLU A 2 -115.86 -33.57 -33.79
CA GLU A 2 -115.23 -34.83 -33.24
C GLU A 2 -113.93 -35.18 -33.94
N GLU A 3 -113.54 -34.60 -35.08
CA GLU A 3 -112.23 -34.91 -35.76
C GLU A 3 -110.98 -34.30 -35.06
N LYS A 4 -111.11 -33.26 -34.23
CA LYS A 4 -110.00 -32.63 -33.55
C LYS A 4 -109.59 -33.27 -32.26
N LEU A 5 -110.40 -34.19 -31.68
CA LEU A 5 -110.07 -34.91 -30.45
C LEU A 5 -109.15 -36.09 -30.60
N HIS A 6 -109.07 -36.66 -31.81
CA HIS A 6 -108.25 -37.89 -32.11
C HIS A 6 -106.71 -37.56 -32.19
N ASP A 7 -106.32 -36.34 -32.53
CA ASP A 7 -104.94 -35.93 -32.69
C ASP A 7 -104.26 -35.55 -31.39
N ILE A 8 -104.99 -35.25 -30.32
CA ILE A 8 -104.43 -34.77 -29.01
C ILE A 8 -103.48 -35.75 -28.41
N PRO A 9 -103.73 -37.09 -28.36
CA PRO A 9 -102.81 -38.05 -27.84
C PRO A 9 -101.48 -38.13 -28.59
N PHE A 10 -101.53 -37.94 -29.91
CA PHE A 10 -100.37 -38.02 -30.80
C PHE A 10 -99.45 -36.79 -30.56
N VAL A 11 -100.08 -35.54 -30.53
CA VAL A 11 -99.35 -34.29 -30.23
C VAL A 11 -98.75 -34.33 -28.80
N LEU A 12 -99.49 -34.80 -27.81
CA LEU A 12 -99.00 -34.98 -26.47
C LEU A 12 -97.79 -35.96 -26.39
N SER A 13 -97.84 -37.05 -27.14
CA SER A 13 -96.75 -38.03 -27.22
C SER A 13 -95.52 -37.45 -27.87
N ALA A 14 -95.66 -36.64 -28.90
CA ALA A 14 -94.57 -35.94 -29.59
C ALA A 14 -93.91 -34.86 -28.64
N LEU A 15 -94.74 -34.06 -27.98
CA LEU A 15 -94.31 -33.06 -27.00
C LEU A 15 -93.54 -33.77 -25.79
N TYR A 16 -94.04 -34.90 -25.33
CA TYR A 16 -93.43 -35.64 -24.28
C TYR A 16 -92.05 -36.22 -24.69
N LYS A 17 -91.89 -36.70 -25.93
CA LYS A 17 -90.60 -37.10 -26.49
C LYS A 17 -89.64 -35.95 -26.60
N GLU A 18 -90.11 -34.80 -27.07
CA GLU A 18 -89.30 -33.59 -27.17
C GLU A 18 -88.87 -33.04 -25.80
N LEU A 19 -89.77 -33.04 -24.81
CA LEU A 19 -89.46 -32.69 -23.43
C LEU A 19 -88.39 -33.59 -22.82
N ASN A 20 -88.49 -34.91 -23.04
CA ASN A 20 -87.48 -35.84 -22.60
C ASN A 20 -86.12 -35.67 -23.30
N SER A 21 -86.14 -35.35 -24.57
CA SER A 21 -84.94 -35.01 -25.32
C SER A 21 -84.28 -33.73 -24.78
N LEU A 22 -85.07 -32.73 -24.54
CA LEU A 22 -84.57 -31.48 -23.89
C LEU A 22 -84.05 -31.72 -22.46
N ARG A 23 -84.76 -32.52 -21.66
CA ARG A 23 -84.28 -32.95 -20.35
C ARG A 23 -82.91 -33.66 -20.41
N ASN A 24 -82.77 -34.57 -21.35
CA ASN A 24 -81.49 -35.29 -21.55
C ASN A 24 -80.38 -34.33 -21.99
N LYS A 25 -80.66 -33.44 -22.93
CA LYS A 25 -79.72 -32.38 -23.37
C LYS A 25 -79.34 -31.48 -22.21
N TYR A 26 -80.28 -31.04 -21.40
CA TYR A 26 -80.05 -30.22 -20.23
C TYR A 26 -79.12 -30.93 -19.19
N SER A 27 -79.44 -32.20 -18.93
CA SER A 27 -78.64 -33.04 -18.00
C SER A 27 -77.20 -33.19 -18.49
N LEU A 28 -76.97 -33.35 -19.81
CA LEU A 28 -75.64 -33.44 -20.43
C LEU A 28 -74.89 -32.07 -20.26
N VAL A 29 -75.55 -30.96 -20.61
CA VAL A 29 -74.96 -29.62 -20.46
C VAL A 29 -74.64 -29.31 -19.02
N ALA A 30 -75.50 -29.68 -18.04
CA ALA A 30 -75.25 -29.53 -16.63
C ALA A 30 -74.02 -30.31 -16.14
N LYS A 31 -73.84 -31.54 -16.68
CA LYS A 31 -72.62 -32.36 -16.38
C LYS A 31 -71.36 -31.67 -16.98
N GLN A 32 -71.44 -31.19 -18.21
CA GLN A 32 -70.32 -30.50 -18.90
C GLN A 32 -69.95 -29.22 -18.13
N LYS A 33 -70.96 -28.44 -17.74
CA LYS A 33 -70.75 -27.21 -16.90
C LYS A 33 -70.02 -27.53 -15.59
N LYS A 34 -70.45 -28.62 -14.91
CA LYS A 34 -69.80 -29.06 -13.67
C LYS A 34 -68.32 -29.46 -13.86
N THR A 35 -68.04 -30.12 -14.97
CA THR A 35 -66.65 -30.51 -15.33
C THR A 35 -65.79 -29.25 -15.64
N LEU A 36 -66.29 -28.35 -16.47
CA LEU A 36 -65.62 -27.07 -16.80
C LEU A 36 -65.37 -26.20 -15.55
N LEU A 37 -66.29 -26.13 -14.60
CA LEU A 37 -66.08 -25.45 -13.33
C LEU A 37 -64.97 -26.03 -12.51
N LYS A 38 -64.84 -27.40 -12.48
CA LYS A 38 -63.73 -28.09 -11.80
C LYS A 38 -62.41 -27.77 -12.49
N GLU A 39 -62.35 -27.80 -13.82
CA GLU A 39 -61.15 -27.44 -14.60
C GLU A 39 -60.74 -25.98 -14.35
N LEU A 40 -61.73 -25.06 -14.34
CA LEU A 40 -61.48 -23.64 -14.07
C LEU A 40 -60.86 -23.45 -12.66
N SER A 41 -61.47 -24.07 -11.65
CA SER A 41 -60.96 -24.01 -10.28
C SER A 41 -59.55 -24.58 -10.17
N PHE A 42 -59.21 -25.65 -10.90
CA PHE A 42 -57.84 -26.19 -10.94
C PHE A 42 -56.88 -25.22 -11.60
N LYS A 43 -57.25 -24.63 -12.75
CA LYS A 43 -56.47 -23.60 -13.44
C LYS A 43 -56.19 -22.36 -12.59
N ASP A 44 -57.22 -21.89 -11.86
CA ASP A 44 -57.08 -20.77 -10.93
C ASP A 44 -56.07 -21.07 -9.82
N SER A 45 -56.15 -22.29 -9.26
CA SER A 45 -55.15 -22.74 -8.27
C SER A 45 -53.72 -22.81 -8.84
N LEU A 46 -53.56 -23.25 -10.06
CA LEU A 46 -52.29 -23.31 -10.77
C LEU A 46 -51.73 -21.90 -11.06
N LEU A 47 -52.59 -20.98 -11.47
CA LEU A 47 -52.25 -19.54 -11.69
C LEU A 47 -51.75 -18.91 -10.39
N ALA A 48 -52.45 -19.12 -9.29
CA ALA A 48 -52.03 -18.61 -7.98
C ALA A 48 -50.63 -19.13 -7.57
N LEU A 49 -50.33 -20.41 -7.80
CA LEU A 49 -49.01 -21.00 -7.56
C LEU A 49 -47.91 -20.37 -8.47
N LYS A 50 -48.22 -20.20 -9.76
CA LYS A 50 -47.27 -19.55 -10.68
C LYS A 50 -47.01 -18.10 -10.34
N GLU A 51 -48.03 -17.35 -9.90
CA GLU A 51 -47.86 -15.96 -9.43
C GLU A 51 -46.95 -15.89 -8.17
N GLN A 52 -47.07 -16.83 -7.25
CA GLN A 52 -46.19 -16.92 -6.11
C GLN A 52 -44.75 -17.17 -6.53
N GLU A 53 -44.53 -18.08 -7.47
CA GLU A 53 -43.20 -18.40 -8.00
C GLU A 53 -42.59 -17.21 -8.76
N ILE A 54 -43.35 -16.51 -9.58
CA ILE A 54 -42.92 -15.27 -10.24
C ILE A 54 -42.48 -14.22 -9.21
N LYS A 55 -43.26 -14.03 -8.15
CA LYS A 55 -42.89 -13.11 -7.05
C LYS A 55 -41.60 -13.54 -6.36
N ARG A 56 -41.40 -14.85 -6.16
CA ARG A 56 -40.16 -15.42 -5.59
C ARG A 56 -38.95 -15.13 -6.48
N LEU A 57 -39.05 -15.48 -7.77
CA LEU A 57 -38.00 -15.31 -8.76
C LEU A 57 -37.64 -13.83 -9.01
N THR A 58 -38.64 -12.95 -8.98
CA THR A 58 -38.41 -11.48 -9.11
C THR A 58 -37.58 -10.97 -7.92
N ARG A 59 -37.87 -11.42 -6.69
CA ARG A 59 -37.06 -11.05 -5.52
C ARG A 59 -35.64 -11.58 -5.60
N GLU A 60 -35.45 -12.78 -6.12
CA GLU A 60 -34.17 -13.42 -6.29
C GLU A 60 -33.33 -12.70 -7.36
N ASN A 61 -33.92 -12.38 -8.50
CA ASN A 61 -33.29 -11.56 -9.54
C ASN A 61 -32.84 -10.20 -9.02
N LEU A 62 -33.68 -9.50 -8.26
CA LEU A 62 -33.32 -8.22 -7.65
C LEU A 62 -32.12 -8.35 -6.71
N LYS A 63 -32.02 -9.47 -5.95
CA LYS A 63 -30.85 -9.76 -5.11
C LYS A 63 -29.60 -10.05 -5.95
N LEU A 64 -29.72 -10.77 -7.04
CA LEU A 64 -28.62 -11.09 -7.96
C LEU A 64 -28.13 -9.82 -8.70
N GLU A 65 -29.03 -8.97 -9.17
CA GLU A 65 -28.71 -7.69 -9.79
C GLU A 65 -27.94 -6.77 -8.81
N LYS A 66 -28.38 -6.70 -7.55
CA LYS A 66 -27.64 -5.96 -6.50
C LYS A 66 -26.26 -6.56 -6.26
N LYS A 67 -26.08 -7.88 -6.28
CA LYS A 67 -24.77 -8.51 -6.19
C LYS A 67 -23.93 -8.22 -7.42
N LEU A 68 -24.48 -8.29 -8.62
CA LEU A 68 -23.78 -8.03 -9.87
C LEU A 68 -23.31 -6.56 -9.94
N SER A 69 -24.15 -5.60 -9.53
CA SER A 69 -23.77 -4.19 -9.48
C SER A 69 -22.57 -3.91 -8.57
N CYS A 70 -22.38 -4.70 -7.49
CA CYS A 70 -21.18 -4.61 -6.67
C CYS A 70 -19.90 -5.05 -7.40
N PHE A 71 -19.99 -5.95 -8.39
CA PHE A 71 -18.84 -6.38 -9.20
C PHE A 71 -18.56 -5.44 -10.38
N GLU A 72 -19.53 -4.69 -10.84
CA GLU A 72 -19.38 -3.68 -11.90
C GLU A 72 -18.84 -2.35 -11.38
N LEU A 73 -18.92 -2.09 -10.08
CA LEU A 73 -18.32 -0.91 -9.48
C LEU A 73 -16.78 -1.02 -9.47
N PRO A 74 -16.06 0.07 -9.75
CA PRO A 74 -14.60 0.07 -9.64
C PRO A 74 -14.18 -0.33 -8.23
N VAL A 75 -13.32 -1.34 -8.14
CA VAL A 75 -12.83 -1.85 -6.85
C VAL A 75 -11.94 -0.80 -6.21
N LYS A 76 -12.27 -0.41 -4.98
CA LYS A 76 -11.43 0.49 -4.20
C LYS A 76 -10.08 -0.16 -3.91
N ASN A 77 -9.00 0.55 -4.20
CA ASN A 77 -7.62 0.15 -3.94
C ASN A 77 -6.78 1.38 -3.55
N SER A 78 -5.51 1.18 -3.24
CA SER A 78 -4.59 2.27 -2.86
C SER A 78 -4.32 3.31 -3.97
N CYS A 79 -4.68 3.03 -5.21
CA CYS A 79 -4.49 3.95 -6.33
C CYS A 79 -5.68 4.90 -6.55
N ASN A 80 -6.89 4.48 -6.15
CA ASN A 80 -8.13 5.24 -6.38
C ASN A 80 -8.89 5.56 -5.09
N SER A 81 -8.34 5.26 -3.91
CA SER A 81 -8.98 5.54 -2.62
C SER A 81 -7.95 5.71 -1.51
N SER A 82 -8.39 6.05 -0.31
CA SER A 82 -7.55 6.13 0.90
C SER A 82 -7.29 4.76 1.55
N ILE A 83 -7.57 3.64 0.87
CA ILE A 83 -7.28 2.31 1.40
C ILE A 83 -5.77 2.10 1.39
N PRO A 84 -5.14 1.68 2.52
CA PRO A 84 -3.74 1.33 2.56
C PRO A 84 -3.39 0.22 1.57
N ALA A 85 -2.20 0.27 0.96
CA ALA A 85 -1.74 -0.74 0.00
C ALA A 85 -1.76 -2.18 0.57
N SER A 86 -1.56 -2.31 1.89
CA SER A 86 -1.66 -3.58 2.62
C SER A 86 -3.06 -4.22 2.61
N LYS A 87 -4.10 -3.46 2.26
CA LYS A 87 -5.50 -3.93 2.14
C LYS A 87 -5.99 -4.04 0.71
N ASN A 88 -5.11 -3.89 -0.28
CA ASN A 88 -5.49 -4.12 -1.67
C ASN A 88 -6.01 -5.55 -1.84
N PRO A 89 -7.13 -5.76 -2.56
CA PRO A 89 -7.62 -7.10 -2.85
C PRO A 89 -6.56 -7.89 -3.62
N ILE A 90 -6.24 -9.09 -3.15
CA ILE A 90 -5.27 -10.00 -3.79
C ILE A 90 -5.81 -10.56 -5.11
N ALA A 91 -7.13 -10.50 -5.32
CA ALA A 91 -7.79 -11.04 -6.48
C ALA A 91 -7.57 -10.18 -7.73
N LYS A 92 -6.91 -10.78 -8.71
CA LYS A 92 -6.66 -10.31 -10.07
C LYS A 92 -5.59 -9.20 -10.15
N THR A 93 -4.38 -9.65 -10.08
CA THR A 93 -3.19 -8.94 -10.52
C THR A 93 -3.16 -8.70 -12.03
N SER A 94 -4.01 -7.85 -12.56
CA SER A 94 -3.45 -6.90 -13.51
C SER A 94 -2.49 -6.07 -12.66
N ILE A 95 -1.21 -6.11 -12.99
CA ILE A 95 -0.19 -5.27 -12.38
C ILE A 95 -0.78 -3.86 -12.31
N LEU A 96 -1.20 -3.46 -11.11
CA LEU A 96 -1.67 -2.10 -10.87
C LEU A 96 -0.44 -1.22 -11.00
N HIS A 97 -0.10 -0.90 -12.26
CA HIS A 97 0.85 0.18 -12.49
C HIS A 97 0.27 1.37 -11.74
N THR A 98 0.98 1.83 -10.73
CA THR A 98 0.69 3.07 -10.04
C THR A 98 0.70 4.17 -11.10
N ARG A 99 -0.47 4.44 -11.69
CA ARG A 99 -0.61 5.53 -12.65
C ARG A 99 -0.31 6.80 -11.86
N SER A 100 0.79 7.44 -12.22
CA SER A 100 1.08 8.77 -11.70
C SER A 100 -0.13 9.66 -11.95
N LEU A 101 -0.72 10.21 -10.88
CA LEU A 101 -1.81 11.19 -10.97
C LEU A 101 -1.29 12.57 -11.49
N ARG A 102 -0.02 12.63 -11.90
CA ARG A 102 0.54 13.81 -12.54
C ARG A 102 0.01 13.92 -13.96
N LYS A 103 -0.28 15.14 -14.39
CA LYS A 103 -0.63 15.44 -15.78
C LYS A 103 0.49 14.92 -16.69
N LYS A 104 0.15 14.15 -17.71
CA LYS A 104 1.15 13.70 -18.70
C LYS A 104 1.71 14.94 -19.37
N SER A 105 3.01 15.12 -19.28
CA SER A 105 3.68 16.12 -20.12
C SER A 105 3.79 15.57 -21.54
N ASN A 106 3.66 16.43 -22.56
CA ASN A 106 3.91 16.05 -23.95
C ASN A 106 5.40 15.94 -24.27
N LEU A 107 6.25 15.95 -23.23
CA LEU A 107 7.69 15.86 -23.36
C LEU A 107 8.11 14.39 -23.55
N SER A 108 9.11 14.16 -24.37
CA SER A 108 9.71 12.82 -24.58
C SER A 108 10.28 12.25 -23.28
N THR A 109 10.29 10.91 -23.18
CA THR A 109 10.96 10.23 -22.06
C THR A 109 12.46 10.41 -22.17
N GLY A 110 13.13 10.81 -21.06
CA GLY A 110 14.58 11.05 -21.00
C GLY A 110 14.94 12.46 -20.56
N GLY A 111 16.19 12.84 -20.75
CA GLY A 111 16.68 14.19 -20.45
C GLY A 111 16.02 15.23 -21.36
N GLN A 112 15.47 16.27 -20.77
CA GLN A 112 14.87 17.38 -21.50
C GLN A 112 15.95 18.38 -21.96
N PRO A 113 15.67 19.23 -22.96
CA PRO A 113 16.61 20.30 -23.35
C PRO A 113 17.01 21.12 -22.10
N GLY A 114 18.31 21.30 -21.88
CA GLY A 114 18.87 21.95 -20.68
C GLY A 114 19.11 21.04 -19.48
N HIS A 115 18.78 19.75 -19.57
CA HIS A 115 19.16 18.79 -18.53
C HIS A 115 20.68 18.57 -18.56
N GLN A 116 21.36 18.91 -17.46
CA GLN A 116 22.77 18.55 -17.28
C GLN A 116 22.85 17.03 -17.08
N GLY A 117 23.39 16.33 -18.06
CA GLY A 117 23.65 14.90 -17.94
C GLY A 117 24.69 14.64 -16.85
N HIS A 118 24.43 13.67 -15.98
CA HIS A 118 25.42 13.17 -15.05
C HIS A 118 26.14 12.00 -15.69
N THR A 119 27.40 12.21 -16.09
CA THR A 119 28.32 11.13 -16.50
C THR A 119 29.13 10.67 -15.30
N LEU A 120 29.63 9.44 -15.37
CA LEU A 120 30.56 8.94 -14.37
C LEU A 120 31.84 9.76 -14.43
N GLU A 121 32.18 10.44 -13.36
CA GLU A 121 33.42 11.20 -13.23
C GLU A 121 34.54 10.28 -12.75
N ARG A 122 35.76 10.57 -13.23
CA ARG A 122 36.95 9.86 -12.79
C ARG A 122 37.34 10.34 -11.38
N TYR A 123 37.80 9.41 -10.56
CA TYR A 123 38.45 9.75 -9.31
C TYR A 123 39.80 10.40 -9.58
N PRO A 124 40.10 11.60 -9.04
CA PRO A 124 41.36 12.28 -9.28
C PRO A 124 42.58 11.52 -8.74
N ASP A 125 42.41 10.91 -7.57
CA ASP A 125 43.48 10.19 -6.85
C ASP A 125 43.11 8.69 -6.72
N PRO A 126 43.57 7.84 -7.66
CA PRO A 126 43.33 6.40 -7.56
C PRO A 126 44.25 5.75 -6.51
N ASP A 127 43.74 4.79 -5.76
CA ASP A 127 44.49 4.05 -4.71
C ASP A 127 45.67 3.26 -5.30
N VAL A 128 45.52 2.73 -6.51
CA VAL A 128 46.53 1.94 -7.20
C VAL A 128 46.65 2.38 -8.65
N VAL A 129 47.87 2.59 -9.12
CA VAL A 129 48.17 2.86 -10.53
C VAL A 129 48.93 1.68 -11.12
N GLN A 130 48.39 1.05 -12.15
CA GLN A 130 49.07 -0.01 -12.92
C GLN A 130 49.43 0.50 -14.30
N ASN A 131 50.73 0.52 -14.58
CA ASN A 131 51.23 0.90 -15.89
C ASN A 131 51.37 -0.35 -16.78
N HIS A 132 50.75 -0.31 -17.94
CA HIS A 132 50.84 -1.36 -18.95
C HIS A 132 51.69 -0.84 -20.08
N VAL A 133 52.89 -1.41 -20.25
CA VAL A 133 53.83 -1.11 -21.28
C VAL A 133 54.13 -2.35 -22.13
N CYS A 134 54.48 -2.17 -23.39
CA CYS A 134 54.89 -3.28 -24.24
C CYS A 134 56.38 -3.51 -24.05
N ASP A 135 56.80 -4.70 -23.68
CA ASP A 135 58.21 -5.06 -23.47
C ASP A 135 58.92 -5.39 -24.77
N TYR A 136 58.17 -5.83 -25.77
CA TYR A 136 58.72 -6.22 -27.08
C TYR A 136 57.93 -5.61 -28.25
N CYS A 137 58.61 -5.31 -29.32
CA CYS A 137 57.99 -4.86 -30.57
C CYS A 137 57.17 -6.01 -31.19
N ARG A 138 55.94 -5.73 -31.52
CA ARG A 138 55.01 -6.71 -32.12
C ARG A 138 55.34 -7.09 -33.56
N GLU A 139 56.11 -6.27 -34.26
CA GLU A 139 56.53 -6.47 -35.64
C GLU A 139 57.84 -7.24 -35.74
N CYS A 140 58.91 -6.76 -35.07
CA CYS A 140 60.24 -7.29 -35.19
C CYS A 140 60.77 -8.07 -33.96
N GLY A 141 60.02 -8.13 -32.86
CA GLY A 141 60.40 -8.83 -31.67
C GLY A 141 61.52 -8.18 -30.81
N SER A 142 62.03 -7.00 -31.19
CA SER A 142 63.09 -6.30 -30.45
C SER A 142 62.59 -5.82 -29.07
N SER A 143 63.46 -5.81 -28.07
CA SER A 143 63.14 -5.29 -26.74
C SER A 143 62.92 -3.79 -26.76
N LEU A 144 61.89 -3.33 -26.12
CA LEU A 144 61.49 -1.92 -25.97
C LEU A 144 61.86 -1.35 -24.59
N SER A 145 62.57 -2.09 -23.76
CA SER A 145 62.87 -1.73 -22.36
C SER A 145 63.63 -0.41 -22.18
N THR A 146 64.40 0.01 -23.21
CA THR A 146 65.18 1.25 -23.19
C THR A 146 64.51 2.42 -23.90
N ILE A 147 63.33 2.18 -24.48
CA ILE A 147 62.58 3.20 -25.23
C ILE A 147 61.57 3.84 -24.33
N SER A 148 61.49 5.17 -24.31
CA SER A 148 60.52 5.91 -23.51
C SER A 148 59.08 5.63 -23.98
N SER A 149 58.18 5.36 -23.03
CA SER A 149 56.75 5.15 -23.30
C SER A 149 55.98 6.46 -23.19
N THR A 150 54.98 6.65 -24.07
CA THR A 150 54.04 7.77 -24.01
C THR A 150 52.69 7.24 -23.53
N MET A 151 52.05 7.96 -22.61
CA MET A 151 50.71 7.59 -22.08
C MET A 151 49.62 7.93 -23.10
N GLU A 152 48.98 6.91 -23.67
CA GLU A 152 47.92 7.05 -24.66
C GLU A 152 46.53 7.18 -24.09
N GLY A 153 46.32 6.67 -22.85
CA GLY A 153 45.01 6.74 -22.21
C GLY A 153 44.98 6.11 -20.84
N THR A 154 43.91 6.41 -20.12
CA THR A 154 43.68 5.85 -18.76
C THR A 154 42.26 5.36 -18.65
N ARG A 155 42.08 4.26 -17.92
CA ARG A 155 40.79 3.73 -17.52
C ARG A 155 40.84 3.39 -16.02
N GLN A 156 39.74 3.58 -15.34
CA GLN A 156 39.64 3.24 -13.90
C GLN A 156 38.67 2.09 -13.72
N VAL A 157 39.02 1.14 -12.87
CA VAL A 157 38.16 0.06 -12.37
C VAL A 157 37.92 0.37 -10.90
N ILE A 158 36.67 0.46 -10.51
CA ILE A 158 36.25 0.69 -9.13
C ILE A 158 35.76 -0.66 -8.61
N ASP A 159 36.40 -1.17 -7.56
CA ASP A 159 36.06 -2.45 -6.98
C ASP A 159 35.97 -2.32 -5.45
N LEU A 160 35.37 -3.31 -4.80
CA LEU A 160 35.30 -3.41 -3.35
C LEU A 160 36.48 -4.24 -2.84
N PRO A 161 37.22 -3.76 -1.82
CA PRO A 161 38.24 -4.59 -1.19
C PRO A 161 37.59 -5.75 -0.45
N VAL A 162 38.34 -6.84 -0.26
CA VAL A 162 37.90 -7.95 0.61
C VAL A 162 37.76 -7.44 2.04
N ILE A 163 36.53 -7.45 2.54
CA ILE A 163 36.21 -6.98 3.89
C ILE A 163 36.27 -8.17 4.87
N VAL A 164 37.23 -8.17 5.74
CA VAL A 164 37.40 -9.18 6.82
C VAL A 164 37.18 -8.52 8.18
N PRO A 165 36.63 -9.25 9.19
CA PRO A 165 36.48 -8.72 10.53
C PRO A 165 37.82 -8.43 11.17
N LEU A 166 37.94 -7.27 11.82
CA LEU A 166 39.09 -6.96 12.70
C LEU A 166 38.82 -7.56 14.09
N ILE A 167 39.61 -8.52 14.50
CA ILE A 167 39.52 -9.18 15.81
C ILE A 167 40.58 -8.58 16.72
N THR A 168 40.14 -7.94 17.82
CA THR A 168 41.02 -7.38 18.83
C THR A 168 40.89 -8.20 20.12
N GLU A 169 41.99 -8.74 20.63
CA GLU A 169 42.07 -9.44 21.92
C GLU A 169 42.55 -8.47 22.99
N HIS A 170 41.76 -8.32 24.06
CA HIS A 170 42.12 -7.53 25.21
C HIS A 170 42.62 -8.45 26.30
N ARG A 171 43.87 -8.23 26.77
CA ARG A 171 44.51 -9.02 27.86
C ARG A 171 44.76 -8.09 29.02
N ILE A 172 44.35 -8.50 30.23
CA ILE A 172 44.65 -7.82 31.47
C ILE A 172 45.75 -8.58 32.24
N TYR A 173 46.60 -7.81 32.85
CA TYR A 173 47.71 -8.36 33.65
C TYR A 173 47.66 -7.79 35.07
N SER A 174 48.21 -8.51 36.02
CA SER A 174 48.48 -8.04 37.37
C SER A 174 49.99 -7.94 37.63
N ARG A 175 50.36 -6.98 38.47
CA ARG A 175 51.72 -6.79 38.95
C ARG A 175 51.71 -6.62 40.45
N GLU A 176 52.61 -7.30 41.13
CA GLU A 176 52.83 -7.11 42.56
C GLU A 176 53.86 -6.01 42.79
N CYS A 177 53.52 -5.09 43.69
CA CYS A 177 54.40 -3.99 44.12
C CYS A 177 55.34 -4.44 45.18
N THR A 178 56.47 -3.76 45.36
CA THR A 178 57.43 -4.03 46.45
C THR A 178 56.82 -3.97 47.86
N CYS A 179 55.66 -3.32 48.01
CA CYS A 179 54.88 -3.30 49.25
C CYS A 179 53.94 -4.50 49.44
N GLY A 180 53.97 -5.50 48.52
CA GLY A 180 53.12 -6.69 48.56
C GLY A 180 51.71 -6.49 47.96
N HIS A 181 51.33 -5.28 47.48
CA HIS A 181 50.03 -5.01 46.89
C HIS A 181 50.01 -5.49 45.43
N VAL A 182 48.97 -6.28 45.07
CA VAL A 182 48.74 -6.77 43.70
C VAL A 182 47.86 -5.79 42.94
N ASN A 183 48.42 -5.10 41.95
CA ASN A 183 47.73 -4.18 41.06
C ASN A 183 47.24 -4.95 39.81
N LYS A 184 45.94 -5.02 39.60
CA LYS A 184 45.32 -5.67 38.46
C LYS A 184 44.70 -4.61 37.53
N ALA A 185 44.98 -4.72 36.25
CA ALA A 185 44.33 -3.86 35.23
C ALA A 185 42.89 -4.25 35.01
N ASP A 186 42.05 -3.28 34.61
CA ASP A 186 40.66 -3.49 34.24
C ASP A 186 40.48 -3.55 32.72
N PHE A 187 39.44 -4.27 32.25
CA PHE A 187 39.03 -4.21 30.87
C PHE A 187 38.44 -2.86 30.55
N PRO A 188 38.54 -2.39 29.27
CA PRO A 188 37.82 -1.21 28.83
C PRO A 188 36.32 -1.36 29.08
N ALA A 189 35.62 -0.25 29.38
CA ALA A 189 34.20 -0.24 29.79
C ALA A 189 33.22 -0.84 28.77
N ASP A 190 33.58 -0.87 27.51
CA ASP A 190 32.83 -1.44 26.38
C ASP A 190 33.14 -2.94 26.15
N VAL A 191 34.18 -3.51 26.79
CA VAL A 191 34.58 -4.92 26.71
C VAL A 191 34.03 -5.67 27.93
N ARG A 192 32.74 -6.03 27.88
CA ARG A 192 32.04 -6.58 29.06
C ARG A 192 31.84 -8.10 29.05
N SER A 193 32.07 -8.76 27.93
CA SER A 193 31.86 -10.20 27.77
C SER A 193 33.02 -10.85 27.07
N ARG A 194 33.11 -12.21 27.17
CA ARG A 194 34.15 -13.01 26.51
C ARG A 194 34.30 -12.72 25.04
N ILE A 195 33.16 -12.49 24.35
CA ILE A 195 33.08 -12.08 22.95
C ILE A 195 32.13 -10.91 22.89
N SER A 196 32.57 -9.78 22.33
CA SER A 196 31.79 -8.57 22.12
C SER A 196 31.87 -8.15 20.66
N TYR A 197 30.78 -7.68 20.14
CA TYR A 197 30.74 -7.13 18.77
C TYR A 197 30.91 -5.61 18.83
N GLY A 198 31.87 -5.11 18.08
CA GLY A 198 32.23 -3.68 18.08
C GLY A 198 31.14 -2.78 17.50
N PRO A 199 31.29 -1.46 17.70
CA PRO A 199 30.25 -0.49 17.34
C PRO A 199 29.95 -0.45 15.84
N ARG A 200 30.91 -0.75 14.97
CA ARG A 200 30.69 -0.78 13.49
C ARG A 200 29.74 -1.92 13.09
N ILE A 201 29.90 -3.13 13.67
CA ILE A 201 29.00 -4.26 13.42
C ILE A 201 27.61 -3.95 13.98
N GLN A 202 27.52 -3.36 15.19
CA GLN A 202 26.24 -2.94 15.78
C GLN A 202 25.51 -1.92 14.90
N ALA A 203 26.23 -0.93 14.37
CA ALA A 203 25.68 0.08 13.44
C ALA A 203 25.22 -0.55 12.13
N PHE A 204 26.02 -1.44 11.56
CA PHE A 204 25.69 -2.15 10.32
C PHE A 204 24.40 -2.97 10.46
N ILE A 205 24.28 -3.78 11.54
CA ILE A 205 23.09 -4.58 11.84
C ILE A 205 21.87 -3.67 12.03
N SER A 206 22.03 -2.59 12.77
CA SER A 206 20.95 -1.63 13.02
C SER A 206 20.48 -0.96 11.72
N TYR A 207 21.39 -0.53 10.87
CA TYR A 207 21.09 0.07 9.58
C TYR A 207 20.40 -0.92 8.64
N THR A 208 20.93 -2.13 8.50
CA THR A 208 20.36 -3.14 7.59
C THR A 208 18.97 -3.59 8.03
N ASN A 209 18.71 -3.70 9.32
CA ASN A 209 17.37 -4.04 9.82
C ASN A 209 16.40 -2.88 9.70
N THR A 210 16.74 -1.68 10.22
CA THR A 210 15.79 -0.57 10.35
C THR A 210 15.61 0.22 9.06
N ALA A 211 16.70 0.50 8.32
CA ALA A 211 16.63 1.29 7.10
C ALA A 211 16.44 0.44 5.84
N GLN A 212 17.02 -0.76 5.80
CA GLN A 212 16.92 -1.67 4.66
C GLN A 212 15.86 -2.76 4.83
N CYS A 213 15.18 -2.82 6.00
CA CYS A 213 14.10 -3.78 6.30
C CYS A 213 14.54 -5.26 6.14
N ILE A 214 15.83 -5.58 6.34
CA ILE A 214 16.33 -6.94 6.19
C ILE A 214 16.01 -7.77 7.45
N PRO A 215 15.35 -8.94 7.31
CA PRO A 215 15.03 -9.81 8.43
C PRO A 215 16.28 -10.41 9.09
N TYR A 216 16.21 -10.73 10.38
CA TYR A 216 17.32 -11.25 11.19
C TYR A 216 18.08 -12.41 10.53
N LYS A 217 17.36 -13.41 10.03
CA LYS A 217 17.96 -14.56 9.36
C LYS A 217 18.82 -14.14 8.16
N ARG A 218 18.33 -13.22 7.35
CA ARG A 218 19.08 -12.72 6.18
C ARG A 218 20.25 -11.85 6.56
N ILE A 219 20.16 -11.09 7.67
CA ILE A 219 21.32 -10.35 8.22
C ILE A 219 22.42 -11.33 8.64
N CYS A 220 22.06 -12.40 9.36
CA CYS A 220 23.04 -13.44 9.75
C CYS A 220 23.70 -14.05 8.51
N GLN A 221 22.92 -14.42 7.51
CA GLN A 221 23.41 -15.00 6.26
C GLN A 221 24.35 -14.04 5.52
N MET A 222 23.96 -12.77 5.37
CA MET A 222 24.77 -11.74 4.71
C MET A 222 26.10 -11.51 5.45
N LEU A 223 26.09 -11.49 6.78
CA LEU A 223 27.32 -11.34 7.57
C LEU A 223 28.25 -12.55 7.42
N GLU A 224 27.70 -13.75 7.32
CA GLU A 224 28.48 -14.98 7.10
C GLU A 224 29.06 -15.04 5.68
N GLU A 225 28.25 -14.76 4.65
CA GLU A 225 28.66 -14.87 3.25
C GLU A 225 29.58 -13.73 2.80
N CYS A 226 29.29 -12.47 3.19
CA CYS A 226 30.05 -11.32 2.74
C CYS A 226 31.26 -10.97 3.63
N PHE A 227 31.19 -11.31 4.92
CA PHE A 227 32.20 -10.88 5.90
C PHE A 227 32.79 -12.04 6.71
N GLN A 228 32.45 -13.29 6.41
CA GLN A 228 32.88 -14.48 7.15
C GLN A 228 32.62 -14.40 8.68
N LEU A 229 31.55 -13.67 9.05
CA LEU A 229 31.19 -13.40 10.43
C LEU A 229 29.90 -14.15 10.81
N LYS A 230 30.02 -15.22 11.54
CA LYS A 230 28.89 -16.04 11.96
C LYS A 230 28.26 -15.52 13.25
N LEU A 231 26.97 -15.07 13.15
CA LEU A 231 26.17 -14.61 14.27
C LEU A 231 24.86 -15.39 14.36
N SER A 232 24.32 -15.49 15.58
CA SER A 232 22.97 -16.00 15.79
C SER A 232 21.92 -14.88 15.66
N GLN A 233 20.68 -15.25 15.32
CA GLN A 233 19.55 -14.30 15.32
C GLN A 233 19.32 -13.66 16.70
N GLY A 234 19.56 -14.41 17.79
CA GLY A 234 19.50 -13.86 19.15
C GLY A 234 20.55 -12.78 19.41
N THR A 235 21.74 -12.90 18.82
CA THR A 235 22.75 -11.84 18.88
C THR A 235 22.30 -10.59 18.13
N VAL A 236 21.70 -10.75 16.94
CA VAL A 236 21.11 -9.64 16.17
C VAL A 236 20.02 -8.93 16.98
N ASP A 237 19.12 -9.69 17.60
CA ASP A 237 18.06 -9.13 18.46
C ASP A 237 18.64 -8.35 19.64
N ASN A 238 19.61 -8.92 20.36
CA ASN A 238 20.26 -8.25 21.48
C ASN A 238 20.91 -6.92 21.08
N ILE A 239 21.57 -6.87 19.92
CA ILE A 239 22.16 -5.64 19.37
C ILE A 239 21.09 -4.61 19.07
N LEU A 240 19.99 -5.00 18.44
CA LEU A 240 18.87 -4.10 18.11
C LEU A 240 18.19 -3.58 19.37
N GLN A 241 17.97 -4.42 20.39
CA GLN A 241 17.43 -4.00 21.68
C GLN A 241 18.36 -3.01 22.40
N GLN A 242 19.66 -3.20 22.28
CA GLN A 242 20.64 -2.28 22.83
C GLN A 242 20.64 -0.93 22.10
N THR A 243 20.57 -0.96 20.76
CA THR A 243 20.43 0.24 19.92
C THR A 243 19.16 1.00 20.26
N ARG A 244 18.03 0.31 20.40
CA ARG A 244 16.73 0.89 20.82
C ARG A 244 16.87 1.63 22.16
N ARG A 245 17.52 1.02 23.15
CA ARG A 245 17.74 1.67 24.48
C ARG A 245 18.59 2.92 24.36
N LYS A 246 19.70 2.87 23.61
CA LYS A 246 20.59 4.02 23.37
C LYS A 246 19.89 5.16 22.61
N SER A 247 19.00 4.83 21.65
CA SER A 247 18.28 5.82 20.83
C SER A 247 17.04 6.38 21.51
N SER A 248 16.60 5.85 22.66
CA SER A 248 15.37 6.28 23.33
C SER A 248 15.30 7.78 23.67
N PRO A 249 16.38 8.44 24.11
CA PRO A 249 16.33 9.90 24.34
C PRO A 249 16.08 10.69 23.04
N ALA A 250 16.78 10.33 21.95
CA ALA A 250 16.59 10.97 20.65
C ALA A 250 15.18 10.74 20.10
N TYR A 251 14.62 9.53 20.26
CA TYR A 251 13.25 9.21 19.87
C TYR A 251 12.22 10.08 20.61
N LYS A 252 12.38 10.28 21.91
CA LYS A 252 11.53 11.17 22.73
C LYS A 252 11.63 12.62 22.29
N GLU A 253 12.83 13.08 21.98
CA GLU A 253 13.08 14.43 21.49
C GLU A 253 12.42 14.67 20.12
N ILE A 254 12.50 13.68 19.19
CA ILE A 254 11.82 13.75 17.89
C ILE A 254 10.31 13.92 18.10
N ARG A 255 9.69 13.13 18.99
CA ARG A 255 8.26 13.28 19.33
C ARG A 255 7.94 14.70 19.82
N SER A 256 8.74 15.21 20.74
CA SER A 256 8.53 16.56 21.30
C SER A 256 8.62 17.65 20.24
N ARG A 257 9.61 17.55 19.34
CA ARG A 257 9.77 18.50 18.22
C ARG A 257 8.65 18.39 17.18
N ILE A 258 8.16 17.18 16.89
CA ILE A 258 6.98 17.00 16.04
C ILE A 258 5.77 17.70 16.67
N ALA A 259 5.52 17.53 17.97
CA ALA A 259 4.40 18.15 18.67
C ALA A 259 4.43 19.69 18.67
N LEU A 260 5.60 20.30 18.50
CA LEU A 260 5.80 21.74 18.43
C LEU A 260 5.92 22.29 17.00
N SER A 261 5.92 21.42 16.01
CA SER A 261 6.10 21.80 14.60
C SER A 261 4.89 22.57 14.07
N PRO A 262 5.10 23.64 13.28
CA PRO A 262 4.00 24.44 12.74
C PRO A 262 3.16 23.67 11.70
N VAL A 263 3.75 22.70 10.99
CA VAL A 263 3.07 21.85 10.01
C VAL A 263 3.54 20.41 10.20
N VAL A 264 2.60 19.49 10.33
CA VAL A 264 2.86 18.03 10.47
C VAL A 264 1.96 17.27 9.55
N GLY A 265 2.53 16.37 8.77
CA GLY A 265 1.79 15.34 8.05
C GLY A 265 1.62 14.11 8.94
N ALA A 266 0.45 13.52 8.95
CA ALA A 266 0.21 12.24 9.64
C ALA A 266 -0.54 11.25 8.73
N ASP A 267 -0.18 9.98 8.88
CA ASP A 267 -0.80 8.85 8.18
C ASP A 267 -0.66 7.58 9.03
N GLU A 268 -1.49 6.58 8.80
CA GLU A 268 -1.41 5.32 9.49
C GLU A 268 -1.56 4.13 8.53
N THR A 269 -0.82 3.08 8.80
CA THR A 269 -0.90 1.84 8.02
C THR A 269 -1.09 0.63 8.92
N GLY A 270 -1.88 -0.34 8.46
CA GLY A 270 -2.07 -1.60 9.17
C GLY A 270 -0.80 -2.46 9.11
N VAL A 271 -0.39 -2.98 10.25
CA VAL A 271 0.74 -3.91 10.38
C VAL A 271 0.30 -5.14 11.15
N SER A 272 0.84 -6.31 10.79
CA SER A 272 0.61 -7.53 11.54
C SER A 272 1.77 -7.77 12.51
N VAL A 273 1.47 -7.86 13.79
CA VAL A 273 2.45 -8.16 14.84
C VAL A 273 1.98 -9.39 15.60
N ASN A 274 2.74 -10.49 15.51
CA ASN A 274 2.39 -11.78 16.13
C ASN A 274 0.98 -12.25 15.75
N GLY A 275 0.61 -12.14 14.47
CA GLY A 275 -0.71 -12.52 13.96
C GLY A 275 -1.87 -11.58 14.34
N LYS A 276 -1.60 -10.51 15.11
CA LYS A 276 -2.60 -9.50 15.48
C LYS A 276 -2.49 -8.26 14.62
N ASN A 277 -3.61 -7.74 14.15
CA ASN A 277 -3.65 -6.49 13.41
C ASN A 277 -3.37 -5.32 14.36
N GLN A 278 -2.38 -4.54 14.02
CA GLN A 278 -1.98 -3.32 14.72
C GLN A 278 -1.77 -2.19 13.70
N TRP A 279 -1.42 -1.00 14.16
CA TRP A 279 -1.27 0.18 13.32
C TRP A 279 0.07 0.83 13.56
N ALA A 280 0.80 1.09 12.48
CA ALA A 280 1.95 1.98 12.49
C ALA A 280 1.47 3.38 12.16
N TRP A 281 1.62 4.29 13.10
CA TRP A 281 1.31 5.71 12.98
C TRP A 281 2.58 6.47 12.63
N VAL A 282 2.52 7.27 11.58
CA VAL A 282 3.65 8.07 11.09
C VAL A 282 3.29 9.54 11.20
N TRP A 283 4.14 10.31 11.88
CA TRP A 283 4.03 11.76 12.02
C TRP A 283 5.31 12.40 11.51
N GLN A 284 5.22 13.31 10.58
CA GLN A 284 6.39 13.83 9.91
C GLN A 284 6.28 15.32 9.58
N ASN A 285 7.43 15.98 9.59
CA ASN A 285 7.63 17.30 9.00
C ASN A 285 8.75 17.23 7.94
N ARG A 286 9.28 18.37 7.51
CA ARG A 286 10.36 18.41 6.51
C ARG A 286 11.65 17.71 6.97
N HIS A 287 11.92 17.64 8.28
CA HIS A 287 13.21 17.23 8.83
C HIS A 287 13.12 15.99 9.72
N LEU A 288 11.98 15.71 10.29
CA LEU A 288 11.78 14.69 11.31
C LEU A 288 10.63 13.75 10.93
N THR A 289 10.81 12.47 11.25
CA THR A 289 9.76 11.46 11.17
C THR A 289 9.67 10.75 12.51
N TYR A 290 8.48 10.72 13.09
CA TYR A 290 8.15 9.98 14.31
C TYR A 290 7.19 8.85 13.96
N VAL A 291 7.55 7.64 14.31
CA VAL A 291 6.74 6.43 14.06
C VAL A 291 6.48 5.71 15.36
N TYR A 292 5.23 5.39 15.63
CA TYR A 292 4.88 4.55 16.79
C TYR A 292 3.85 3.49 16.41
N GLN A 293 3.78 2.44 17.23
CA GLN A 293 2.84 1.34 17.11
C GLN A 293 1.63 1.59 18.00
N GLY A 294 0.42 1.63 17.39
CA GLY A 294 -0.85 1.72 18.10
C GLY A 294 -1.63 0.42 18.02
N THR A 295 -2.33 0.06 19.07
CA THR A 295 -3.21 -1.12 19.11
C THR A 295 -4.53 -0.90 18.36
N GLY A 296 -4.84 0.34 18.01
CA GLY A 296 -6.06 0.72 17.29
C GLY A 296 -5.85 1.88 16.33
N ARG A 297 -6.86 2.12 15.50
CA ARG A 297 -6.92 3.23 14.52
C ARG A 297 -7.71 4.45 15.06
N GLY A 298 -8.20 4.38 16.28
CA GLY A 298 -9.06 5.41 16.88
C GLY A 298 -8.28 6.55 17.52
N LYS A 299 -9.01 7.62 17.92
CA LYS A 299 -8.46 8.81 18.59
C LYS A 299 -7.62 8.49 19.84
N ALA A 300 -7.93 7.39 20.54
CA ALA A 300 -7.19 6.97 21.73
C ALA A 300 -5.69 6.71 21.42
N ALA A 301 -5.38 6.15 20.26
CA ALA A 301 -4.00 5.92 19.84
C ALA A 301 -3.24 7.24 19.69
N ILE A 302 -3.89 8.29 19.20
CA ILE A 302 -3.30 9.62 19.05
C ILE A 302 -3.10 10.28 20.43
N TYR A 303 -4.13 10.21 21.31
CA TYR A 303 -4.04 10.81 22.65
C TYR A 303 -3.00 10.14 23.55
N ASN A 304 -2.73 8.85 23.37
CA ASN A 304 -1.66 8.16 24.10
C ASN A 304 -0.28 8.77 23.82
N GLU A 305 -0.05 9.24 22.58
CA GLU A 305 1.22 9.88 22.19
C GLU A 305 1.20 11.40 22.37
N PHE A 306 0.08 12.03 22.05
CA PHE A 306 -0.12 13.48 22.15
C PHE A 306 -1.32 13.81 23.03
N PRO A 307 -1.18 13.70 24.37
CA PRO A 307 -2.31 13.85 25.29
C PRO A 307 -2.99 15.25 25.25
N LYS A 308 -2.23 16.27 24.85
CA LYS A 308 -2.74 17.65 24.68
C LYS A 308 -3.11 17.98 23.23
N GLY A 309 -3.08 16.99 22.32
CA GLY A 309 -3.14 17.24 20.88
C GLY A 309 -1.94 18.04 20.36
N LEU A 310 -2.15 18.78 19.27
CA LEU A 310 -1.15 19.62 18.61
C LEU A 310 -1.71 21.05 18.36
N PRO A 311 -2.07 21.82 19.39
CA PRO A 311 -2.86 23.05 19.26
C PRO A 311 -2.16 24.19 18.49
N LYS A 312 -0.86 24.07 18.21
CA LYS A 312 -0.07 25.05 17.43
C LYS A 312 0.24 24.59 16.01
N THR A 313 -0.21 23.39 15.63
CA THR A 313 0.15 22.70 14.39
C THR A 313 -0.97 22.74 13.37
N ILE A 314 -0.64 23.02 12.11
CA ILE A 314 -1.49 22.69 10.95
C ILE A 314 -1.27 21.23 10.64
N LEU A 315 -2.30 20.41 10.76
CA LEU A 315 -2.22 18.98 10.56
C LEU A 315 -2.65 18.60 9.13
N VAL A 316 -1.81 17.86 8.43
CA VAL A 316 -2.06 17.40 7.06
C VAL A 316 -2.31 15.89 7.07
N THR A 317 -3.55 15.45 6.86
CA THR A 317 -3.92 14.03 6.91
C THR A 317 -4.92 13.65 5.83
N ASP A 318 -5.25 12.36 5.77
CA ASP A 318 -6.46 11.91 5.08
C ASP A 318 -7.73 12.38 5.84
N ARG A 319 -8.90 11.94 5.39
CA ARG A 319 -10.18 12.27 6.03
C ARG A 319 -10.61 11.28 7.12
N HIS A 320 -9.66 10.58 7.74
CA HIS A 320 -10.01 9.67 8.84
C HIS A 320 -10.48 10.45 10.08
N SER A 321 -11.62 10.04 10.63
CA SER A 321 -12.32 10.77 11.71
C SER A 321 -11.48 11.01 12.96
N SER A 322 -10.51 10.14 13.26
CA SER A 322 -9.65 10.26 14.44
C SER A 322 -8.84 11.55 14.47
N TYR A 323 -8.45 12.09 13.31
CA TYR A 323 -7.67 13.32 13.21
C TYR A 323 -8.50 14.59 13.48
N PHE A 324 -9.82 14.53 13.27
CA PHE A 324 -10.73 15.64 13.52
C PHE A 324 -11.17 15.75 14.99
N CYS A 325 -10.78 14.76 15.81
CA CYS A 325 -11.18 14.71 17.22
C CYS A 325 -10.12 15.26 18.18
N ILE A 326 -8.98 15.75 17.68
CA ILE A 326 -7.88 16.24 18.51
C ILE A 326 -7.71 17.77 18.39
N PRO A 327 -7.29 18.47 19.46
CA PRO A 327 -6.96 19.89 19.37
C PRO A 327 -5.80 20.14 18.42
N ILE A 328 -6.04 20.92 17.37
CA ILE A 328 -5.05 21.38 16.39
C ILE A 328 -5.30 22.84 16.06
N LYS A 329 -4.31 23.51 15.45
CA LYS A 329 -4.48 24.90 14.98
C LYS A 329 -5.39 24.97 13.77
N ASP A 330 -5.15 24.09 12.79
CA ASP A 330 -5.88 24.03 11.54
C ASP A 330 -5.69 22.64 10.89
N HIS A 331 -6.54 22.27 9.92
CA HIS A 331 -6.51 20.99 9.25
C HIS A 331 -6.49 21.14 7.74
N GLN A 332 -5.49 20.54 7.10
CA GLN A 332 -5.40 20.41 5.66
C GLN A 332 -5.62 18.94 5.25
N ILE A 333 -6.55 18.73 4.34
CA ILE A 333 -6.71 17.41 3.73
C ILE A 333 -5.50 17.11 2.82
N CYS A 334 -4.94 15.93 2.96
CA CYS A 334 -3.83 15.47 2.13
C CYS A 334 -4.24 15.43 0.66
N LEU A 335 -3.59 16.23 -0.17
CA LEU A 335 -3.91 16.37 -1.60
C LEU A 335 -3.75 15.05 -2.35
N ALA A 336 -2.78 14.21 -1.97
CA ALA A 336 -2.59 12.90 -2.61
C ALA A 336 -3.78 11.95 -2.37
N HIS A 337 -4.38 11.99 -1.18
CA HIS A 337 -5.59 11.23 -0.88
C HIS A 337 -6.81 11.81 -1.60
N LEU A 338 -6.95 13.13 -1.61
CA LEU A 338 -8.05 13.81 -2.30
C LEU A 338 -8.03 13.54 -3.81
N LEU A 339 -6.87 13.62 -4.45
CA LEU A 339 -6.72 13.29 -5.88
C LEU A 339 -7.12 11.84 -6.20
N ARG A 340 -6.73 10.88 -5.34
CA ARG A 340 -7.13 9.48 -5.50
C ARG A 340 -8.64 9.28 -5.39
N GLU A 341 -9.27 9.94 -4.41
CA GLU A 341 -10.72 9.89 -4.23
C GLU A 341 -11.47 10.51 -5.41
N LEU A 342 -11.01 11.65 -5.94
CA LEU A 342 -11.59 12.28 -7.11
C LEU A 342 -11.45 11.38 -8.35
N ASN A 343 -10.32 10.71 -8.51
CA ASN A 343 -10.12 9.73 -9.58
C ASN A 343 -11.12 8.57 -9.44
N PHE A 344 -11.30 8.02 -8.24
CA PHE A 344 -12.29 6.98 -8.01
C PHE A 344 -13.71 7.43 -8.35
N LEU A 345 -14.10 8.66 -7.96
CA LEU A 345 -15.42 9.21 -8.27
C LEU A 345 -15.62 9.38 -9.78
N SER A 346 -14.56 9.74 -10.52
CA SER A 346 -14.59 9.83 -11.98
C SER A 346 -14.73 8.46 -12.64
N GLU A 347 -14.11 7.43 -12.09
CA GLU A 347 -14.26 6.05 -12.57
C GLU A 347 -15.65 5.48 -12.26
N LEU A 348 -16.21 5.84 -11.09
CA LEU A 348 -17.51 5.36 -10.62
C LEU A 348 -18.66 5.88 -11.48
N ASN A 349 -18.61 7.12 -11.91
CA ASN A 349 -19.64 7.74 -12.73
C ASN A 349 -19.06 8.60 -13.86
N LYS A 350 -18.83 7.96 -15.00
CA LYS A 350 -18.27 8.59 -16.19
C LYS A 350 -19.14 9.71 -16.78
N LYS A 351 -20.43 9.77 -16.44
CA LYS A 351 -21.33 10.82 -16.91
C LYS A 351 -21.19 12.13 -16.14
N GLN A 352 -20.68 12.08 -14.90
CA GLN A 352 -20.46 13.29 -14.12
C GLN A 352 -19.05 13.87 -14.39
N THR A 353 -18.99 15.16 -14.64
CA THR A 353 -17.74 15.85 -15.02
C THR A 353 -17.12 16.66 -13.89
N TRP A 354 -17.85 16.89 -12.78
CA TRP A 354 -17.35 17.76 -11.71
C TRP A 354 -16.11 17.22 -11.01
N SER A 355 -16.06 15.90 -10.77
CA SER A 355 -14.91 15.27 -10.09
C SER A 355 -13.64 15.37 -10.92
N GLN A 356 -13.75 15.22 -12.23
CA GLN A 356 -12.64 15.38 -13.16
C GLN A 356 -12.19 16.84 -13.26
N ARG A 357 -13.12 17.79 -13.37
CA ARG A 357 -12.78 19.23 -13.38
C ARG A 357 -12.10 19.66 -12.09
N PHE A 358 -12.55 19.16 -10.96
CA PHE A 358 -11.93 19.48 -9.68
C PHE A 358 -10.55 18.83 -9.54
N LEU A 359 -10.37 17.59 -10.06
CA LEU A 359 -9.06 16.95 -10.16
C LEU A 359 -8.06 17.79 -10.97
N GLU A 360 -8.48 18.27 -12.15
CA GLU A 360 -7.68 19.12 -13.03
C GLU A 360 -7.30 20.44 -12.35
N LEU A 361 -8.27 21.11 -11.69
CA LEU A 361 -8.01 22.33 -10.94
C LEU A 361 -6.96 22.14 -9.85
N LEU A 362 -7.05 21.05 -9.07
CA LEU A 362 -6.06 20.75 -8.03
C LEU A 362 -4.67 20.43 -8.61
N GLN A 363 -4.62 19.70 -9.74
CA GLN A 363 -3.37 19.41 -10.42
C GLN A 363 -2.71 20.69 -10.95
N ASP A 364 -3.49 21.61 -11.50
CA ASP A 364 -2.98 22.91 -11.98
C ASP A 364 -2.49 23.77 -10.81
N ALA A 365 -3.22 23.82 -9.70
CA ALA A 365 -2.78 24.53 -8.49
C ALA A 365 -1.45 23.97 -7.92
N ILE A 366 -1.30 22.63 -7.90
CA ILE A 366 -0.04 21.98 -7.49
C ILE A 366 1.09 22.33 -8.45
N HIS A 367 0.82 22.39 -9.74
CA HIS A 367 1.81 22.75 -10.76
C HIS A 367 2.28 24.20 -10.60
N GLN A 368 1.36 25.15 -10.49
CA GLN A 368 1.64 26.56 -10.27
C GLN A 368 2.48 26.80 -9.00
N ARG A 369 2.13 26.10 -7.90
CA ARG A 369 2.94 26.15 -6.69
C ARG A 369 4.38 25.73 -6.92
N LYS A 370 4.63 24.70 -7.72
CA LYS A 370 5.99 24.21 -8.00
C LYS A 370 6.81 25.25 -8.77
N ILE A 371 6.22 25.86 -9.79
CA ILE A 371 6.85 26.90 -10.59
C ILE A 371 7.26 28.05 -9.66
N LYS A 372 6.31 28.59 -8.88
CA LYS A 372 6.57 29.69 -7.95
C LYS A 372 7.65 29.35 -6.90
N TYR A 373 7.73 28.09 -6.45
CA TYR A 373 8.75 27.66 -5.50
C TYR A 373 10.14 27.51 -6.12
N GLN A 374 10.21 27.15 -7.40
CA GLN A 374 11.47 27.13 -8.15
C GLN A 374 12.01 28.55 -8.35
N ASP A 375 11.15 29.49 -8.71
CA ASP A 375 11.52 30.90 -8.87
C ASP A 375 12.00 31.51 -7.55
N ILE A 376 11.33 31.24 -6.42
CA ILE A 376 11.77 31.70 -5.10
C ILE A 376 13.12 31.09 -4.71
N ARG A 377 13.36 29.81 -5.03
CA ARG A 377 14.63 29.13 -4.74
C ARG A 377 15.78 29.72 -5.56
N LEU A 378 15.54 29.99 -6.83
CA LEU A 378 16.48 30.70 -7.70
C LEU A 378 16.77 32.11 -7.18
N TYR A 379 15.75 32.85 -6.76
CA TYR A 379 15.90 34.17 -6.15
C TYR A 379 16.76 34.16 -4.88
N TRP A 380 16.55 33.20 -3.96
CA TRP A 380 17.37 33.03 -2.76
C TRP A 380 18.80 32.56 -3.05
N GLN A 381 19.00 31.76 -4.10
CA GLN A 381 20.35 31.39 -4.53
C GLN A 381 21.11 32.57 -5.12
N LEU A 382 20.44 33.43 -5.87
CA LEU A 382 21.04 34.65 -6.42
C LEU A 382 21.38 35.69 -5.33
N LEU A 383 20.55 35.81 -4.28
CA LEU A 383 20.81 36.71 -3.13
C LEU A 383 21.95 36.24 -2.23
N ASN A 384 22.27 34.94 -2.20
CA ASN A 384 23.37 34.40 -1.38
C ASN A 384 24.69 34.27 -2.17
N CYS A 385 24.73 34.70 -3.42
CA CYS A 385 25.93 34.76 -4.26
C CYS A 385 26.47 36.15 -4.42
N THR A 386 25.91 37.14 -3.73
CA THR A 386 26.42 38.51 -3.53
C THR A 386 26.84 38.68 -2.10
#